data_782a761ce1d742d707e9e3fcb6a94d97
#
_entry.id   782a761ce1d742d707e9e3fcb6a94d97
#
_cell.length_a   1.000
_cell.length_b   1.000
_cell.length_c   1.000
_cell.angle_alpha   90.00
_cell.angle_beta   90.00
_cell.angle_gamma   90.00
#
_symmetry.space_group_name_H-M   'P 1'
#
loop_
_entity.id
_entity.type
_entity.pdbx_description
1 polymer ?
#
loop_
_entity_poly.entity_id
_entity_poly.type
_entity_poly.pdbx_seq_one_letter_code
_entity_poly.pdbx_strand_id
1 'polypeptide(L)'
;EFIGRAAERALAGWYAGARMLVFPGEEDFGIVPLEAQACGVPVVALGRGGALESVVDGETGVYFGEETAQGLCAAVRRLDQLGLDPQRCRANALRFDRPVFLQRMAAAIAAARARHPSPLARAA
;
A
#
# COMPACT_ATOMS: atom_id res chain seq x y z
N GLU A 1 -15.74 7.71 16.01
CA GLU A 1 -15.55 9.18 15.90
C GLU A 1 -15.11 9.50 14.47
N PHE A 2 -15.76 10.51 13.83
CA PHE A 2 -15.35 11.02 12.53
C PHE A 2 -14.52 12.28 12.75
N ILE A 3 -13.26 12.26 12.33
CA ILE A 3 -12.30 13.34 12.60
C ILE A 3 -12.27 14.36 11.46
N GLY A 4 -12.82 14.02 10.30
CA GLY A 4 -12.79 14.87 9.12
C GLY A 4 -11.37 14.97 8.54
N ARG A 5 -11.00 16.15 8.01
CA ARG A 5 -9.69 16.37 7.40
C ARG A 5 -8.60 16.50 8.48
N ALA A 6 -7.68 15.58 8.50
CA ALA A 6 -6.53 15.61 9.40
C ALA A 6 -5.35 16.38 8.81
N ALA A 7 -4.55 17.04 9.66
CA ALA A 7 -3.26 17.57 9.25
C ALA A 7 -2.24 16.42 9.11
N GLU A 8 -1.33 16.50 8.13
CA GLU A 8 -0.31 15.45 7.88
C GLU A 8 0.47 15.03 9.13
N ARG A 9 0.83 15.98 9.98
CA ARG A 9 1.55 15.69 11.24
C ARG A 9 0.72 14.86 12.22
N ALA A 10 -0.61 14.98 12.19
CA ALA A 10 -1.50 14.23 13.06
C ALA A 10 -1.73 12.80 12.52
N LEU A 11 -1.73 12.60 11.20
CA LEU A 11 -1.94 11.31 10.55
C LEU A 11 -0.91 10.26 11.00
N ALA A 12 0.37 10.60 11.01
CA ALA A 12 1.42 9.67 11.45
C ALA A 12 1.22 9.21 12.90
N GLY A 13 0.78 10.12 13.78
CA GLY A 13 0.47 9.77 15.18
C GLY A 13 -0.74 8.85 15.30
N TRP A 14 -1.75 9.05 14.47
CA TRP A 14 -2.94 8.20 14.46
C TRP A 14 -2.65 6.82 13.89
N TYR A 15 -1.89 6.73 12.79
CA TYR A 15 -1.42 5.45 12.31
C TYR A 15 -0.60 4.73 13.38
N ALA A 16 0.39 5.38 13.99
CA ALA A 16 1.25 4.76 14.99
C ALA A 16 0.49 4.26 16.24
N GLY A 17 -0.65 4.87 16.56
CA GLY A 17 -1.54 4.44 17.65
C GLY A 17 -2.62 3.43 17.23
N ALA A 18 -2.76 3.14 15.93
CA ALA A 18 -3.78 2.24 15.43
C ALA A 18 -3.33 0.77 15.55
N ARG A 19 -4.28 -0.10 15.88
CA ARG A 19 -4.06 -1.55 15.86
C ARG A 19 -4.00 -2.11 14.44
N MET A 20 -4.80 -1.54 13.54
CA MET A 20 -4.89 -1.89 12.13
C MET A 20 -5.51 -0.74 11.34
N LEU A 21 -5.27 -0.69 10.05
CA LEU A 21 -6.04 0.09 9.10
C LEU A 21 -7.12 -0.79 8.48
N VAL A 22 -8.37 -0.31 8.41
CA VAL A 22 -9.44 -0.93 7.63
C VAL A 22 -9.59 -0.15 6.33
N PHE A 23 -9.36 -0.82 5.21
CA PHE A 23 -9.41 -0.25 3.86
C PHE A 23 -10.44 -1.01 3.01
N PRO A 24 -11.75 -0.61 3.10
CA PRO A 24 -12.84 -1.36 2.47
C PRO A 24 -13.11 -0.95 1.02
N GLY A 25 -12.48 0.10 0.53
CA GLY A 25 -12.66 0.60 -0.83
C GLY A 25 -11.75 -0.09 -1.84
N GLU A 26 -12.19 -0.09 -3.10
CA GLU A 26 -11.35 -0.42 -4.25
C GLU A 26 -10.75 0.87 -4.83
N GLU A 27 -9.43 0.93 -4.99
CA GLU A 27 -8.70 2.04 -5.60
C GLU A 27 -7.64 1.49 -6.57
N ASP A 28 -7.20 2.32 -7.50
CA ASP A 28 -6.21 1.93 -8.52
C ASP A 28 -4.85 1.57 -7.91
N PHE A 29 -4.42 2.29 -6.86
CA PHE A 29 -3.16 2.02 -6.17
C PHE A 29 -3.32 1.97 -4.64
N GLY A 30 -3.96 2.97 -4.04
CA GLY A 30 -4.18 3.03 -2.60
C GLY A 30 -2.93 3.45 -1.82
N ILE A 31 -2.67 4.76 -1.67
CA ILE A 31 -1.55 5.26 -0.88
C ILE A 31 -1.77 5.02 0.62
N VAL A 32 -3.00 5.11 1.10
CA VAL A 32 -3.39 4.98 2.51
C VAL A 32 -2.92 3.66 3.15
N PRO A 33 -3.05 2.48 2.51
CA PRO A 33 -2.44 1.24 3.00
C PRO A 33 -0.94 1.31 3.20
N LEU A 34 -0.21 2.00 2.33
CA LEU A 34 1.24 2.15 2.44
C LEU A 34 1.65 3.12 3.56
N GLU A 35 0.88 4.19 3.77
CA GLU A 35 1.09 5.11 4.89
C GLU A 35 0.94 4.40 6.24
N ALA A 36 -0.10 3.59 6.41
CA ALA A 36 -0.29 2.77 7.60
C ALA A 36 0.88 1.79 7.81
N GLN A 37 1.26 1.06 6.76
CA GLN A 37 2.38 0.12 6.81
C GLN A 37 3.72 0.81 7.10
N ALA A 38 3.96 2.02 6.59
CA ALA A 38 5.15 2.82 6.92
C ALA A 38 5.24 3.14 8.42
N CYS A 39 4.10 3.24 9.10
CA CYS A 39 4.00 3.37 10.55
C CYS A 39 4.02 2.02 11.29
N GLY A 40 4.16 0.90 10.58
CA GLY A 40 4.17 -0.45 11.14
C GLY A 40 2.79 -1.03 11.42
N VAL A 41 1.74 -0.45 10.83
CA VAL A 41 0.35 -0.84 11.06
C VAL A 41 -0.12 -1.78 9.97
N PRO A 42 -0.62 -2.98 10.30
CA PRO A 42 -1.15 -3.93 9.33
C PRO A 42 -2.49 -3.46 8.77
N VAL A 43 -2.85 -3.99 7.59
CA VAL A 43 -4.02 -3.55 6.84
C VAL A 43 -5.04 -4.69 6.70
N VAL A 44 -6.31 -4.39 6.94
CA VAL A 44 -7.44 -5.23 6.53
C VAL A 44 -8.06 -4.59 5.29
N ALA A 45 -7.85 -5.16 4.13
CA ALA A 45 -8.25 -4.58 2.85
C ALA A 45 -9.27 -5.44 2.10
N LEU A 46 -10.11 -4.78 1.29
CA LEU A 46 -10.83 -5.47 0.25
C LEU A 46 -9.82 -6.03 -0.76
N GLY A 47 -9.90 -7.34 -1.07
CA GLY A 47 -8.94 -8.02 -1.94
C GLY A 47 -9.15 -7.68 -3.42
N ARG A 48 -9.09 -6.39 -3.77
CA ARG A 48 -9.28 -5.86 -5.13
C ARG A 48 -8.39 -4.65 -5.39
N GLY A 49 -8.21 -4.31 -6.66
CA GLY A 49 -7.48 -3.12 -7.11
C GLY A 49 -6.05 -3.04 -6.55
N GLY A 50 -5.60 -1.83 -6.26
CA GLY A 50 -4.25 -1.55 -5.78
C GLY A 50 -3.89 -2.13 -4.42
N ALA A 51 -4.89 -2.54 -3.60
CA ALA A 51 -4.62 -3.25 -2.36
C ALA A 51 -3.85 -4.56 -2.60
N LEU A 52 -4.09 -5.25 -3.74
CA LEU A 52 -3.37 -6.47 -4.11
C LEU A 52 -1.88 -6.24 -4.40
N GLU A 53 -1.48 -5.01 -4.70
CA GLU A 53 -0.08 -4.65 -4.95
C GLU A 53 0.62 -4.16 -3.66
N SER A 54 -0.13 -3.46 -2.81
CA SER A 54 0.39 -2.75 -1.64
C SER A 54 0.34 -3.56 -0.35
N VAL A 55 -0.50 -4.58 -0.24
CA VAL A 55 -0.64 -5.45 0.94
C VAL A 55 -0.20 -6.87 0.58
N VAL A 56 0.52 -7.53 1.51
CA VAL A 56 0.89 -8.95 1.39
C VAL A 56 0.07 -9.74 2.38
N ASP A 57 -0.83 -10.61 1.87
CA ASP A 57 -1.75 -11.38 2.71
C ASP A 57 -1.01 -12.28 3.70
N GLY A 58 -1.37 -12.19 4.97
CA GLY A 58 -0.74 -12.94 6.05
C GLY A 58 0.64 -12.42 6.51
N GLU A 59 1.18 -11.36 5.87
CA GLU A 59 2.47 -10.76 6.26
C GLU A 59 2.35 -9.28 6.67
N THR A 60 1.64 -8.47 5.87
CA THR A 60 1.46 -7.04 6.14
C THR A 60 0.00 -6.64 6.29
N GLY A 61 -0.88 -7.60 6.15
CA GLY A 61 -2.32 -7.43 6.30
C GLY A 61 -3.07 -8.69 5.94
N VAL A 62 -4.38 -8.57 5.81
CA VAL A 62 -5.28 -9.64 5.36
C VAL A 62 -6.33 -9.08 4.41
N TYR A 63 -6.79 -9.93 3.48
CA TYR A 63 -7.89 -9.56 2.59
C TYR A 63 -9.22 -10.12 3.06
N PHE A 64 -10.28 -9.39 2.76
CA PHE A 64 -11.65 -9.93 2.70
C PHE A 64 -12.16 -9.83 1.26
N GLY A 65 -12.94 -10.83 0.84
CA GLY A 65 -13.41 -10.93 -0.55
C GLY A 65 -14.83 -10.39 -0.76
N GLU A 66 -15.63 -10.37 0.29
CA GLU A 66 -17.02 -9.94 0.25
C GLU A 66 -17.23 -8.62 0.96
N GLU A 67 -17.85 -7.66 0.30
CA GLU A 67 -18.19 -6.34 0.86
C GLU A 67 -19.35 -6.44 1.86
N THR A 68 -19.18 -7.27 2.87
CA THR A 68 -20.15 -7.52 3.93
C THR A 68 -19.53 -7.28 5.30
N ALA A 69 -20.33 -6.91 6.28
CA ALA A 69 -19.87 -6.78 7.65
C ALA A 69 -19.29 -8.11 8.19
N GLN A 70 -19.85 -9.24 7.78
CA GLN A 70 -19.37 -10.57 8.16
C GLN A 70 -17.97 -10.85 7.59
N GLY A 71 -17.74 -10.55 6.31
CA GLY A 71 -16.44 -10.69 5.64
C GLY A 71 -15.37 -9.84 6.31
N LEU A 72 -15.68 -8.57 6.58
CA LEU A 72 -14.79 -7.67 7.30
C LEU A 72 -14.47 -8.17 8.71
N CYS A 73 -15.49 -8.57 9.49
CA CYS A 73 -15.29 -9.09 10.84
C CYS A 73 -14.43 -10.37 10.86
N ALA A 74 -14.60 -11.24 9.88
CA ALA A 74 -13.77 -12.44 9.75
C ALA A 74 -12.30 -12.10 9.49
N ALA A 75 -12.05 -11.13 8.58
CA ALA A 75 -10.70 -10.66 8.28
C ALA A 75 -10.03 -9.99 9.49
N VAL A 76 -10.75 -9.15 10.25
CA VAL A 76 -10.25 -8.54 11.49
C VAL A 76 -9.83 -9.62 12.50
N ARG A 77 -10.67 -10.64 12.71
CA ARG A 77 -10.34 -11.76 13.62
C ARG A 77 -9.12 -12.55 13.13
N ARG A 78 -9.02 -12.79 11.82
CA ARG A 78 -7.88 -13.46 11.22
C ARG A 78 -6.59 -12.67 11.46
N LEU A 79 -6.61 -11.35 11.24
CA LEU A 79 -5.46 -10.49 11.48
C LEU A 79 -5.01 -10.54 12.95
N ASP A 80 -5.96 -10.50 13.89
CA ASP A 80 -5.66 -10.59 15.34
C ASP A 80 -4.95 -11.90 15.70
N GLN A 81 -5.30 -13.01 15.05
CA GLN A 81 -4.70 -14.33 15.31
C GLN A 81 -3.29 -14.46 14.74
N LEU A 82 -2.96 -13.70 13.68
CA LEU A 82 -1.68 -13.80 12.99
C LEU A 82 -0.53 -13.13 13.74
N GLY A 83 -0.79 -12.11 14.56
CA GLY A 83 0.24 -11.41 15.31
C GLY A 83 1.33 -10.83 14.40
N LEU A 84 0.93 -10.12 13.33
CA LEU A 84 1.83 -9.63 12.29
C LEU A 84 2.92 -8.71 12.84
N ASP A 85 4.14 -8.87 12.32
CA ASP A 85 5.30 -8.07 12.71
C ASP A 85 5.22 -6.65 12.08
N PRO A 86 5.20 -5.57 12.91
CA PRO A 86 5.21 -4.19 12.42
C PRO A 86 6.42 -3.86 11.52
N GLN A 87 7.55 -4.55 11.71
CA GLN A 87 8.74 -4.34 10.89
C GLN A 87 8.55 -4.86 9.47
N ARG A 88 7.80 -5.95 9.28
CA ARG A 88 7.43 -6.45 7.95
C ARG A 88 6.54 -5.47 7.22
N CYS A 89 5.57 -4.88 7.90
CA CYS A 89 4.73 -3.82 7.32
C CYS A 89 5.60 -2.65 6.81
N ARG A 90 6.50 -2.16 7.66
CA ARG A 90 7.41 -1.06 7.29
C ARG A 90 8.34 -1.43 6.14
N ALA A 91 8.93 -2.61 6.15
CA ALA A 91 9.80 -3.10 5.07
C ALA A 91 9.06 -3.19 3.74
N ASN A 92 7.79 -3.60 3.74
CA ASN A 92 6.96 -3.63 2.54
C ASN A 92 6.69 -2.21 2.01
N ALA A 93 6.32 -1.25 2.88
CA ALA A 93 6.10 0.13 2.48
C ALA A 93 7.33 0.77 1.81
N LEU A 94 8.55 0.48 2.30
CA LEU A 94 9.80 0.98 1.72
C LEU A 94 10.04 0.56 0.27
N ARG A 95 9.39 -0.51 -0.22
CA ARG A 95 9.47 -0.92 -1.64
C ARG A 95 8.80 0.09 -2.57
N PHE A 96 7.97 0.97 -2.03
CA PHE A 96 7.21 2.01 -2.73
C PHE A 96 7.72 3.41 -2.42
N ASP A 97 8.85 3.52 -1.73
CA ASP A 97 9.42 4.82 -1.37
C ASP A 97 9.88 5.59 -2.61
N ARG A 98 9.90 6.92 -2.48
CA ARG A 98 10.24 7.85 -3.56
C ARG A 98 11.56 7.52 -4.28
N PRO A 99 12.68 7.21 -3.61
CA PRO A 99 13.92 6.82 -4.29
C PRO A 99 13.74 5.59 -5.17
N VAL A 100 13.02 4.57 -4.69
CA VAL A 100 12.73 3.35 -5.44
C VAL A 100 11.88 3.64 -6.67
N PHE A 101 10.85 4.48 -6.52
CA PHE A 101 10.01 4.93 -7.62
C PHE A 101 10.84 5.65 -8.69
N LEU A 102 11.66 6.61 -8.31
CA LEU A 102 12.49 7.39 -9.24
C LEU A 102 13.47 6.50 -10.01
N GLN A 103 14.10 5.54 -9.34
CA GLN A 103 15.00 4.58 -9.97
C GLN A 103 14.28 3.70 -10.99
N ARG A 104 13.12 3.13 -10.61
CA ARG A 104 12.31 2.28 -11.50
C ARG A 104 11.78 3.06 -12.69
N MET A 105 11.32 4.29 -12.47
CA MET A 105 10.83 5.16 -13.52
C MET A 105 11.94 5.52 -14.53
N ALA A 106 13.13 5.91 -14.04
CA ALA A 106 14.27 6.19 -14.90
C ALA A 106 14.66 4.98 -15.75
N ALA A 107 14.69 3.79 -15.15
CA ALA A 107 14.98 2.54 -15.88
C ALA A 107 13.92 2.23 -16.95
N ALA A 108 12.64 2.41 -16.61
CA ALA A 108 11.53 2.20 -17.56
C ALA A 108 11.60 3.16 -18.74
N ILE A 109 11.89 4.45 -18.50
CA ILE A 109 12.06 5.46 -19.54
C ILE A 109 13.26 5.11 -20.43
N ALA A 110 14.40 4.72 -19.86
CA ALA A 110 15.58 4.32 -20.62
C ALA A 110 15.30 3.10 -21.52
N ALA A 111 14.62 2.09 -20.98
CA ALA A 111 14.22 0.91 -21.73
C ALA A 111 13.23 1.24 -22.86
N ALA A 112 12.28 2.15 -22.62
CA ALA A 112 11.33 2.59 -23.65
C ALA A 112 12.05 3.35 -24.79
N ARG A 113 12.98 4.23 -24.44
CA ARG A 113 13.81 4.95 -25.44
C ARG A 113 14.68 4.02 -26.27
N ALA A 114 15.25 2.99 -25.68
CA ALA A 114 16.04 1.99 -26.41
C ALA A 114 15.20 1.21 -27.42
N ARG A 115 13.96 0.89 -27.08
CA ARG A 115 13.01 0.19 -27.99
C ARG A 115 12.45 1.09 -29.08
N HIS A 116 12.32 2.40 -28.82
CA HIS A 116 11.76 3.39 -29.72
C HIS A 116 12.75 4.55 -29.92
N PRO A 117 13.89 4.34 -30.61
CA PRO A 117 14.84 5.41 -30.87
C PRO A 117 14.19 6.51 -31.69
N SER A 118 14.33 7.77 -31.23
CA SER A 118 13.79 8.93 -31.95
C SER A 118 14.30 8.98 -33.38
N PRO A 119 13.45 9.30 -34.38
CA PRO A 119 13.88 9.50 -35.74
C PRO A 119 14.99 10.55 -35.91
N LEU A 120 15.02 11.55 -35.02
CA LEU A 120 16.03 12.60 -35.00
C LEU A 120 17.42 12.10 -34.60
N ALA A 121 17.55 10.98 -33.89
CA ALA A 121 18.84 10.39 -33.52
C ALA A 121 19.47 9.55 -34.65
N ARG A 122 18.78 9.32 -35.76
CA ARG A 122 19.27 8.58 -36.93
C ARG A 122 19.84 9.48 -38.04
N ALA A 123 19.76 10.79 -37.85
CA ALA A 123 20.16 11.79 -38.88
C ALA A 123 21.48 12.50 -38.50
N ALA A 124 22.18 12.07 -37.47
CA ALA A 124 23.52 12.50 -37.09
C ALA A 124 24.48 11.31 -37.20
#